data_c15bd3316307fcca31dbe676006109ed
#
_entry.id   c15bd3316307fcca31dbe676006109ed
#
_cell.length_a   1.000
_cell.length_b   1.000
_cell.length_c   1.000
_cell.angle_alpha   90.00
_cell.angle_beta   90.00
_cell.angle_gamma   90.00
#
_symmetry.space_group_name_H-M   'P 1'
#
loop_
_entity.id
_entity.type
_entity.pdbx_description
1 polymer ?
#
loop_
_entity_poly.entity_id
_entity_poly.type
_entity_poly.pdbx_seq_one_letter_code
_entity_poly.pdbx_strand_id
1 'polypeptide(L)'
;TEMYQRRGNVWKDRAGDELRQGVVGTYRASVFEKIARDNGFSRLELTVTADRSARMLLTGRIDLWIDSSVSAPAIMLVSGGSVADLETVLTLDVTELMLGVSRGTPAKVVYELENALHAMKADGSYQRIFRRWFPSETPPRHVVRVGVQPH
;
A
#
# COMPACT_ATOMS: atom_id res chain seq x y z
N THR A 1 3.71 -1.63 2.12
CA THR A 1 4.04 -0.25 1.66
C THR A 1 5.34 -0.28 0.91
N GLU A 2 5.30 0.25 -0.29
CA GLU A 2 6.43 0.27 -1.21
C GLU A 2 6.83 1.70 -1.54
N MET A 3 8.12 1.88 -1.79
CA MET A 3 8.67 3.07 -2.42
C MET A 3 8.97 2.75 -3.88
N TYR A 4 8.40 3.54 -4.77
CA TYR A 4 8.54 3.38 -6.22
C TYR A 4 9.35 4.51 -6.83
N GLN A 5 10.06 4.18 -7.89
CA GLN A 5 10.56 5.13 -8.88
C GLN A 5 9.88 4.90 -10.23
N ARG A 6 9.98 5.86 -11.14
CA ARG A 6 9.67 5.59 -12.55
C ARG A 6 10.71 4.63 -13.11
N ARG A 7 10.26 3.61 -13.83
CA ARG A 7 11.14 2.62 -14.45
C ARG A 7 12.24 3.28 -15.28
N GLY A 8 13.45 2.80 -15.11
CA GLY A 8 14.64 3.31 -15.77
C GLY A 8 15.32 4.51 -15.08
N ASN A 9 14.79 4.97 -13.94
CA ASN A 9 15.49 5.92 -13.08
C ASN A 9 16.59 5.21 -12.26
N VAL A 10 17.42 6.00 -11.58
CA VAL A 10 18.65 5.52 -10.91
C VAL A 10 18.51 5.39 -9.38
N TRP A 11 17.33 5.69 -8.83
CA TRP A 11 17.16 5.75 -7.38
C TRP A 11 17.23 4.39 -6.70
N LYS A 12 16.92 3.29 -7.39
CA LYS A 12 17.04 1.93 -6.86
C LYS A 12 18.49 1.52 -6.56
N ASP A 13 19.46 2.19 -7.22
CA ASP A 13 20.88 1.90 -7.05
C ASP A 13 21.51 2.72 -5.90
N ARG A 14 20.71 3.58 -5.26
CA ARG A 14 21.11 4.42 -4.14
C ARG A 14 20.65 3.84 -2.81
N ALA A 15 21.41 4.10 -1.75
CA ALA A 15 21.10 3.62 -0.41
C ALA A 15 21.37 4.68 0.67
N GLY A 16 20.85 4.46 1.85
CA GLY A 16 21.10 5.30 3.01
C GLY A 16 20.78 6.78 2.76
N ASP A 17 21.73 7.66 3.08
CA ASP A 17 21.53 9.10 2.98
C ASP A 17 21.42 9.58 1.53
N GLU A 18 22.04 8.89 0.59
CA GLU A 18 21.93 9.23 -0.83
C GLU A 18 20.49 9.04 -1.33
N LEU A 19 19.84 7.94 -0.97
CA LEU A 19 18.43 7.70 -1.29
C LEU A 19 17.50 8.76 -0.65
N ARG A 20 17.82 9.21 0.57
CA ARG A 20 17.05 10.23 1.29
C ARG A 20 17.13 11.64 0.68
N GLN A 21 18.04 11.88 -0.27
CA GLN A 21 18.09 13.13 -1.03
C GLN A 21 16.98 13.23 -2.08
N GLY A 22 16.34 12.13 -2.43
CA GLY A 22 15.23 12.13 -3.40
C GLY A 22 14.01 12.88 -2.90
N VAL A 23 13.30 13.54 -3.82
CA VAL A 23 12.00 14.16 -3.55
C VAL A 23 10.94 13.08 -3.56
N VAL A 24 10.31 12.84 -2.41
CA VAL A 24 9.31 11.78 -2.22
C VAL A 24 7.90 12.34 -2.28
N GLY A 25 7.10 11.86 -3.20
CA GLY A 25 5.67 12.18 -3.27
C GLY A 25 4.83 11.21 -2.46
N THR A 26 3.88 11.77 -1.73
CA THR A 26 2.79 11.03 -1.09
C THR A 26 1.65 12.00 -0.81
N TYR A 27 0.51 11.54 -0.28
CA TYR A 27 -0.57 12.45 0.06
C TYR A 27 -0.58 12.75 1.56
N ARG A 28 -0.94 14.01 1.89
CA ARG A 28 -0.87 14.55 3.24
C ARG A 28 -1.82 13.82 4.19
N ALA A 29 -1.44 13.78 5.48
CA ALA A 29 -2.17 13.13 6.55
C ALA A 29 -2.42 11.63 6.32
N SER A 30 -1.63 10.99 5.46
CA SER A 30 -1.67 9.57 5.19
C SER A 30 -0.69 8.80 6.08
N VAL A 31 -0.91 7.50 6.21
CA VAL A 31 0.06 6.61 6.82
C VAL A 31 1.40 6.62 6.05
N PHE A 32 1.36 6.83 4.74
CA PHE A 32 2.56 6.88 3.90
C PHE A 32 3.43 8.12 4.16
N GLU A 33 2.81 9.28 4.46
CA GLU A 33 3.56 10.44 4.93
C GLU A 33 4.29 10.13 6.24
N LYS A 34 3.59 9.50 7.20
CA LYS A 34 4.19 9.08 8.46
C LYS A 34 5.35 8.12 8.23
N ILE A 35 5.15 7.07 7.42
CA ILE A 35 6.18 6.08 7.11
C ILE A 35 7.40 6.75 6.43
N ALA A 36 7.19 7.70 5.51
CA ALA A 36 8.27 8.44 4.89
C ALA A 36 9.12 9.19 5.92
N ARG A 37 8.47 9.92 6.83
CA ARG A 37 9.16 10.68 7.89
C ARG A 37 9.90 9.77 8.87
N ASP A 38 9.25 8.68 9.31
CA ASP A 38 9.85 7.71 10.24
C ASP A 38 11.10 7.03 9.64
N ASN A 39 11.16 6.91 8.30
CA ASN A 39 12.33 6.39 7.58
C ASN A 39 13.37 7.47 7.20
N GLY A 40 13.20 8.70 7.70
CA GLY A 40 14.17 9.79 7.55
C GLY A 40 14.09 10.56 6.23
N PHE A 41 13.02 10.39 5.45
CA PHE A 41 12.79 11.21 4.25
C PHE A 41 12.22 12.56 4.66
N SER A 42 12.96 13.63 4.38
CA SER A 42 12.58 15.00 4.73
C SER A 42 12.07 15.82 3.54
N ARG A 43 12.46 15.46 2.32
CA ARG A 43 12.07 16.15 1.09
C ARG A 43 10.75 15.59 0.56
N LEU A 44 9.65 15.94 1.22
CA LEU A 44 8.33 15.43 0.90
C LEU A 44 7.53 16.44 0.08
N GLU A 45 6.98 15.97 -1.03
CA GLU A 45 5.98 16.67 -1.82
C GLU A 45 4.60 16.07 -1.48
N LEU A 46 3.83 16.83 -0.69
CA LEU A 46 2.56 16.38 -0.13
C LEU A 46 1.39 16.82 -1.02
N THR A 47 0.78 15.89 -1.68
CA THR A 47 -0.42 16.12 -2.50
C THR A 47 -1.72 15.96 -1.70
N VAL A 48 -2.85 16.24 -2.33
CA VAL A 48 -4.19 16.04 -1.73
C VAL A 48 -4.69 14.61 -1.98
N THR A 49 -4.26 13.99 -3.08
CA THR A 49 -4.70 12.66 -3.51
C THR A 49 -3.53 11.83 -4.04
N ALA A 50 -3.62 10.51 -3.93
CA ALA A 50 -2.57 9.60 -4.37
C ALA A 50 -2.32 9.68 -5.89
N ASP A 51 -3.36 9.87 -6.71
CA ASP A 51 -3.25 9.99 -8.16
C ASP A 51 -2.45 11.23 -8.59
N ARG A 52 -2.49 12.32 -7.80
CA ARG A 52 -1.63 13.48 -8.06
C ARG A 52 -0.17 13.17 -7.83
N SER A 53 0.16 12.44 -6.76
CA SER A 53 1.55 11.99 -6.52
C SER A 53 2.04 11.07 -7.63
N ALA A 54 1.21 10.11 -8.06
CA ALA A 54 1.55 9.22 -9.18
C ALA A 54 1.79 10.00 -10.49
N ARG A 55 0.96 10.98 -10.82
CA ARG A 55 1.20 11.87 -11.99
C ARG A 55 2.48 12.67 -11.88
N MET A 56 2.83 13.13 -10.69
CA MET A 56 4.09 13.85 -10.47
C MET A 56 5.29 12.93 -10.69
N LEU A 57 5.20 11.65 -10.29
CA LEU A 57 6.23 10.65 -10.59
C LEU A 57 6.36 10.43 -12.10
N LEU A 58 5.23 10.21 -12.80
CA LEU A 58 5.21 10.00 -14.25
C LEU A 58 5.82 11.17 -15.03
N THR A 59 5.59 12.40 -14.57
CA THR A 59 6.11 13.63 -15.21
C THR A 59 7.49 14.05 -14.71
N GLY A 60 8.11 13.29 -13.80
CA GLY A 60 9.45 13.59 -13.27
C GLY A 60 9.51 14.79 -12.32
N ARG A 61 8.39 15.21 -11.74
CA ARG A 61 8.34 16.28 -10.73
C ARG A 61 8.75 15.82 -9.33
N ILE A 62 8.65 14.53 -9.08
CA ILE A 62 9.18 13.84 -7.91
C ILE A 62 10.05 12.68 -8.37
N ASP A 63 10.96 12.27 -7.52
CA ASP A 63 11.92 11.19 -7.77
C ASP A 63 11.36 9.84 -7.37
N LEU A 64 10.64 9.84 -6.25
CA LEU A 64 10.14 8.66 -5.55
C LEU A 64 8.67 8.85 -5.17
N TRP A 65 7.91 7.78 -5.12
CA TRP A 65 6.52 7.76 -4.68
C TRP A 65 6.30 6.63 -3.66
N ILE A 66 5.65 6.94 -2.54
CA ILE A 66 5.29 5.95 -1.53
C ILE A 66 3.79 5.69 -1.59
N ASP A 67 3.42 4.42 -1.76
CA ASP A 67 2.04 3.94 -1.70
C ASP A 67 2.01 2.43 -1.36
N SER A 68 0.82 1.87 -1.29
CA SER A 68 0.63 0.43 -1.12
C SER A 68 0.79 -0.32 -2.44
N SER A 69 1.45 -1.48 -2.43
CA SER A 69 1.51 -2.38 -3.59
C SER A 69 0.10 -2.79 -4.08
N VAL A 70 -0.87 -2.80 -3.17
CA VAL A 70 -2.27 -3.15 -3.46
C VAL A 70 -2.99 -2.03 -4.24
N SER A 71 -2.78 -0.78 -3.89
CA SER A 71 -3.45 0.38 -4.52
C SER A 71 -2.71 0.94 -5.73
N ALA A 72 -1.39 0.83 -5.75
CA ALA A 72 -0.55 1.43 -6.78
C ALA A 72 -0.97 1.08 -8.22
N PRO A 73 -1.33 -0.16 -8.59
CA PRO A 73 -1.77 -0.47 -9.95
C PRO A 73 -3.01 0.31 -10.39
N ALA A 74 -4.02 0.41 -9.53
CA ALA A 74 -5.25 1.14 -9.83
C ALA A 74 -5.01 2.66 -9.89
N ILE A 75 -4.17 3.20 -8.98
CA ILE A 75 -3.80 4.61 -8.98
C ILE A 75 -3.02 4.98 -10.24
N MET A 76 -2.08 4.14 -10.66
CA MET A 76 -1.32 4.36 -11.90
C MET A 76 -2.24 4.41 -13.11
N LEU A 77 -3.21 3.49 -13.20
CA LEU A 77 -4.17 3.46 -14.31
C LEU A 77 -4.97 4.77 -14.41
N VAL A 78 -5.54 5.25 -13.30
CA VAL A 78 -6.30 6.51 -13.30
C VAL A 78 -5.42 7.76 -13.44
N SER A 79 -4.11 7.61 -13.25
CA SER A 79 -3.12 8.67 -13.44
C SER A 79 -2.61 8.77 -14.88
N GLY A 80 -3.02 7.85 -15.75
CA GLY A 80 -2.61 7.82 -17.15
C GLY A 80 -1.32 7.04 -17.40
N GLY A 81 -0.91 6.20 -16.44
CA GLY A 81 0.22 5.29 -16.53
C GLY A 81 -0.17 3.84 -16.32
N SER A 82 0.83 3.01 -16.11
CA SER A 82 0.70 1.57 -15.87
C SER A 82 1.62 1.16 -14.71
N VAL A 83 1.30 0.05 -14.07
CA VAL A 83 2.22 -0.56 -13.08
C VAL A 83 3.56 -0.94 -13.72
N ALA A 84 3.60 -1.17 -15.03
CA ALA A 84 4.83 -1.42 -15.77
C ALA A 84 5.78 -0.19 -15.81
N ASP A 85 5.27 1.01 -15.55
CA ASP A 85 6.08 2.24 -15.46
C ASP A 85 6.75 2.38 -14.08
N LEU A 86 6.34 1.55 -13.12
CA LEU A 86 6.90 1.55 -11.78
C LEU A 86 8.04 0.53 -11.63
N GLU A 87 8.95 0.87 -10.76
CA GLU A 87 9.99 -0.03 -10.26
C GLU A 87 10.13 0.18 -8.76
N THR A 88 10.02 -0.91 -7.98
CA THR A 88 10.19 -0.84 -6.53
C THR A 88 11.65 -0.57 -6.19
N VAL A 89 11.86 0.44 -5.37
CA VAL A 89 13.17 0.83 -4.83
C VAL A 89 13.38 0.19 -3.46
N LEU A 90 12.36 0.25 -2.61
CA LEU A 90 12.45 -0.21 -1.23
C LEU A 90 11.06 -0.63 -0.72
N THR A 91 11.00 -1.75 -0.02
CA THR A 91 9.85 -2.11 0.82
C THR A 91 10.03 -1.45 2.19
N LEU A 92 9.14 -0.53 2.53
CA LEU A 92 9.25 0.27 3.76
C LEU A 92 8.52 -0.36 4.94
N ASP A 93 7.41 -1.02 4.68
CA ASP A 93 6.59 -1.65 5.70
C ASP A 93 5.72 -2.75 5.09
N VAL A 94 5.50 -3.81 5.86
CA VAL A 94 4.56 -4.89 5.54
C VAL A 94 3.36 -4.74 6.45
N THR A 95 2.30 -4.09 5.94
CA THR A 95 1.08 -3.81 6.70
C THR A 95 0.01 -4.82 6.36
N GLU A 96 -0.58 -5.43 7.37
CA GLU A 96 -1.77 -6.26 7.21
C GLU A 96 -3.02 -5.40 7.03
N LEU A 97 -3.88 -5.78 6.09
CA LEU A 97 -5.18 -5.12 5.91
C LEU A 97 -6.19 -5.73 6.88
N MET A 98 -6.83 -4.88 7.66
CA MET A 98 -7.79 -5.27 8.68
C MET A 98 -9.20 -4.77 8.33
N LEU A 99 -10.20 -5.59 8.60
CA LEU A 99 -11.58 -5.16 8.60
C LEU A 99 -11.89 -4.49 9.95
N GLY A 100 -12.03 -3.18 9.94
CA GLY A 100 -12.40 -2.40 11.13
C GLY A 100 -13.90 -2.49 11.41
N VAL A 101 -14.26 -2.70 12.68
CA VAL A 101 -15.64 -2.62 13.15
C VAL A 101 -15.77 -1.54 14.23
N SER A 102 -16.93 -0.89 14.32
CA SER A 102 -17.18 0.15 15.31
C SER A 102 -17.17 -0.44 16.73
N ARG A 103 -16.80 0.37 17.72
CA ARG A 103 -16.97 0.01 19.12
C ARG A 103 -18.46 -0.24 19.41
N GLY A 104 -18.75 -1.32 20.12
CA GLY A 104 -20.13 -1.74 20.41
C GLY A 104 -20.77 -2.63 19.35
N THR A 105 -20.07 -2.96 18.25
CA THR A 105 -20.52 -4.00 17.34
C THR A 105 -20.70 -5.32 18.12
N PRO A 106 -21.90 -5.96 18.06
CA PRO A 106 -22.14 -7.20 18.79
C PRO A 106 -21.08 -8.26 18.41
N ALA A 107 -20.55 -8.95 19.43
CA ALA A 107 -19.53 -9.98 19.22
C ALA A 107 -19.97 -11.05 18.20
N LYS A 108 -21.27 -11.39 18.19
CA LYS A 108 -21.85 -12.32 17.21
C LYS A 108 -21.57 -11.89 15.78
N VAL A 109 -21.73 -10.59 15.46
CA VAL A 109 -21.47 -10.06 14.09
C VAL A 109 -19.98 -10.19 13.74
N VAL A 110 -19.10 -9.90 14.70
CA VAL A 110 -17.64 -10.04 14.49
C VAL A 110 -17.27 -11.50 14.21
N TYR A 111 -17.83 -12.45 14.97
CA TYR A 111 -17.62 -13.88 14.76
C TYR A 111 -18.18 -14.38 13.42
N GLU A 112 -19.36 -13.89 13.02
CA GLU A 112 -19.95 -14.25 11.72
C GLU A 112 -19.07 -13.77 10.54
N LEU A 113 -18.55 -12.56 10.61
CA LEU A 113 -17.62 -12.03 9.59
C LEU A 113 -16.31 -12.82 9.54
N GLU A 114 -15.74 -13.14 10.70
CA GLU A 114 -14.53 -13.94 10.81
C GLU A 114 -14.72 -15.35 10.23
N ASN A 115 -15.82 -16.02 10.63
CA ASN A 115 -16.16 -17.34 10.13
C ASN A 115 -16.41 -17.34 8.61
N ALA A 116 -17.07 -16.29 8.09
CA ALA A 116 -17.26 -16.14 6.65
C ALA A 116 -15.92 -16.01 5.92
N LEU A 117 -14.99 -15.21 6.45
CA LEU A 117 -13.66 -15.05 5.86
C LEU A 117 -12.85 -16.36 5.92
N HIS A 118 -12.93 -17.10 7.03
CA HIS A 118 -12.32 -18.43 7.13
C HIS A 118 -12.89 -19.40 6.09
N ALA A 119 -14.21 -19.46 5.95
CA ALA A 119 -14.88 -20.31 4.97
C ALA A 119 -14.45 -19.95 3.53
N MET A 120 -14.43 -18.66 3.20
CA MET A 120 -13.97 -18.19 1.89
C MET A 120 -12.51 -18.54 1.60
N LYS A 121 -11.64 -18.53 2.60
CA LYS A 121 -10.24 -18.95 2.44
C LYS A 121 -10.11 -20.47 2.27
N ALA A 122 -10.99 -21.24 2.95
CA ALA A 122 -10.98 -22.69 2.87
C ALA A 122 -11.54 -23.21 1.52
N ASP A 123 -12.62 -22.61 1.00
CA ASP A 123 -13.28 -23.04 -0.25
C ASP A 123 -12.66 -22.45 -1.54
N GLY A 124 -11.65 -21.57 -1.39
CA GLY A 124 -10.95 -20.96 -2.50
C GLY A 124 -11.66 -19.76 -3.14
N SER A 125 -12.82 -19.33 -2.63
CA SER A 125 -13.54 -18.16 -3.16
C SER A 125 -12.76 -16.86 -2.91
N TYR A 126 -12.12 -16.74 -1.72
CA TYR A 126 -11.22 -15.62 -1.43
C TYR A 126 -10.09 -15.51 -2.44
N GLN A 127 -9.41 -16.61 -2.75
CA GLN A 127 -8.29 -16.64 -3.69
C GLN A 127 -8.72 -16.27 -5.11
N ARG A 128 -9.92 -16.71 -5.56
CA ARG A 128 -10.48 -16.33 -6.87
C ARG A 128 -10.74 -14.83 -6.96
N ILE A 129 -11.37 -14.25 -5.91
CA ILE A 129 -11.63 -12.80 -5.85
C ILE A 129 -10.31 -12.03 -5.80
N PHE A 130 -9.40 -12.43 -4.92
CA PHE A 130 -8.12 -11.77 -4.73
C PHE A 130 -7.31 -11.71 -6.04
N ARG A 131 -7.16 -12.84 -6.74
CA ARG A 131 -6.41 -12.92 -8.01
C ARG A 131 -7.02 -12.11 -9.14
N ARG A 132 -8.32 -11.88 -9.12
CA ARG A 132 -8.98 -11.00 -10.10
C ARG A 132 -8.50 -9.56 -9.98
N TRP A 133 -8.23 -9.09 -8.77
CA TRP A 133 -7.80 -7.72 -8.49
C TRP A 133 -6.29 -7.57 -8.39
N PHE A 134 -5.62 -8.62 -7.95
CA PHE A 134 -4.17 -8.65 -7.69
C PHE A 134 -3.54 -9.90 -8.31
N PRO A 135 -3.45 -9.97 -9.66
CA PRO A 135 -3.03 -11.18 -10.36
C PRO A 135 -1.59 -11.59 -10.06
N SER A 136 -0.72 -10.63 -9.70
CA SER A 136 0.70 -10.85 -9.41
C SER A 136 1.01 -11.08 -7.92
N GLU A 137 0.00 -10.96 -7.04
CA GLU A 137 0.19 -11.02 -5.60
C GLU A 137 -0.19 -12.39 -5.04
N THR A 138 0.44 -12.76 -3.92
CA THR A 138 0.09 -13.98 -3.20
C THR A 138 -1.03 -13.67 -2.20
N PRO A 139 -2.18 -14.35 -2.27
CA PRO A 139 -3.28 -14.14 -1.35
C PRO A 139 -2.86 -14.50 0.10
N PRO A 140 -3.18 -13.66 1.10
CA PRO A 140 -2.91 -13.96 2.49
C PRO A 140 -3.69 -15.19 2.97
N ARG A 141 -2.99 -16.11 3.64
CA ARG A 141 -3.56 -17.41 4.05
C ARG A 141 -4.26 -17.35 5.40
N HIS A 142 -3.77 -16.51 6.30
CA HIS A 142 -4.24 -16.46 7.68
C HIS A 142 -5.29 -15.38 7.91
N VAL A 143 -6.15 -15.61 8.90
CA VAL A 143 -7.05 -14.61 9.49
C VAL A 143 -6.50 -14.30 10.86
N VAL A 144 -6.23 -13.02 11.14
CA VAL A 144 -5.73 -12.56 12.43
C VAL A 144 -6.76 -11.63 13.05
N ARG A 145 -7.06 -11.83 14.30
CA ARG A 145 -7.92 -10.94 15.08
C ARG A 145 -7.05 -10.04 15.96
N VAL A 146 -7.32 -8.73 15.89
CA VAL A 146 -6.60 -7.72 16.68
C VAL A 146 -7.60 -6.90 17.49
N GLY A 147 -7.28 -6.63 18.74
CA GLY A 147 -8.00 -5.68 19.58
C GLY A 147 -9.33 -6.17 20.20
N VAL A 148 -9.65 -7.44 20.08
CA VAL A 148 -10.80 -8.03 20.81
C VAL A 148 -10.28 -8.71 22.06
N GLN A 149 -10.55 -8.13 23.24
CA GLN A 149 -10.36 -8.84 24.50
C GLN A 149 -11.40 -9.95 24.57
N PRO A 150 -11.02 -11.21 24.91
CA PRO A 150 -12.00 -12.24 25.24
C PRO A 150 -12.74 -11.80 26.52
N HIS A 151 -14.05 -11.74 26.46
CA HIS A 151 -14.90 -11.63 27.64
C HIS A 151 -15.11 -13.01 28.22
#